data_16f2f9c17649f1e3bf4f8cd2f88bbbc4
#
_entry.id   16f2f9c17649f1e3bf4f8cd2f88bbbc4
#
_cell.length_a   1.000
_cell.length_b   1.000
_cell.length_c   1.000
_cell.angle_alpha   90.00
_cell.angle_beta   90.00
_cell.angle_gamma   90.00
#
_symmetry.space_group_name_H-M   'P 1'
#
loop_
_entity.id
_entity.type
_entity.pdbx_description
1 polymer ?
#
loop_
_entity_poly.entity_id
_entity_poly.type
_entity_poly.pdbx_seq_one_letter_code
_entity_poly.pdbx_strand_id
1 'polypeptide(L)'
;MHEFGLCEGVLAAVRQRADGRQVGGIRVRFGVRHAVDSESLAQAFSLVAEGTEAAGAAVELVTVPATLTCADCGFSGPVTDLLATCARCAGADVQISGGDEMVLESIRYVPVPTPS
;
A
#
# COMPACT_ATOMS: atom_id res chain seq x y z
N MET A 1 -5.53 -6.43 -12.04
CA MET A 1 -4.33 -7.13 -12.56
C MET A 1 -3.04 -6.51 -12.06
N HIS A 2 -2.99 -5.18 -11.94
CA HIS A 2 -1.78 -4.54 -11.40
C HIS A 2 -1.51 -4.89 -9.93
N GLU A 3 -2.54 -5.26 -9.16
CA GLU A 3 -2.39 -5.68 -7.77
C GLU A 3 -1.49 -6.91 -7.64
N PHE A 4 -1.53 -7.83 -8.59
CA PHE A 4 -0.65 -9.00 -8.54
C PHE A 4 0.81 -8.61 -8.65
N GLY A 5 1.14 -7.69 -9.57
CA GLY A 5 2.51 -7.20 -9.70
C GLY A 5 3.00 -6.50 -8.43
N LEU A 6 2.14 -5.67 -7.82
CA LEU A 6 2.45 -5.02 -6.56
C LEU A 6 2.65 -6.05 -5.45
N CYS A 7 1.78 -7.06 -5.38
CA CYS A 7 1.87 -8.10 -4.36
C CYS A 7 3.12 -8.96 -4.52
N GLU A 8 3.53 -9.24 -5.76
CA GLU A 8 4.78 -9.97 -5.98
C GLU A 8 5.97 -9.20 -5.44
N GLY A 9 6.01 -7.89 -5.66
CA GLY A 9 7.07 -7.04 -5.11
C GLY A 9 7.03 -6.97 -3.59
N VAL A 10 5.83 -6.85 -3.02
CA VAL A 10 5.66 -6.86 -1.57
C VAL A 10 6.10 -8.20 -0.98
N LEU A 11 5.69 -9.30 -1.61
CA LEU A 11 6.06 -10.63 -1.14
C LEU A 11 7.58 -10.83 -1.16
N ALA A 12 8.25 -10.36 -2.22
CA ALA A 12 9.71 -10.46 -2.29
C ALA A 12 10.36 -9.71 -1.11
N ALA A 13 9.87 -8.51 -0.79
CA ALA A 13 10.38 -7.74 0.34
C ALA A 13 10.09 -8.43 1.67
N VAL A 14 8.90 -9.02 1.82
CA VAL A 14 8.53 -9.76 3.03
C VAL A 14 9.45 -10.95 3.23
N ARG A 15 9.68 -11.73 2.19
CA ARG A 15 10.50 -12.92 2.27
C ARG A 15 11.95 -12.59 2.60
N GLN A 16 12.45 -11.50 2.04
CA GLN A 16 13.80 -11.05 2.32
C GLN A 16 13.97 -10.67 3.80
N ARG A 17 13.00 -9.95 4.37
CA ARG A 17 13.05 -9.56 5.78
C ARG A 17 12.75 -10.71 6.72
N ALA A 18 11.84 -11.60 6.33
CA ALA A 18 11.42 -12.71 7.18
C ALA A 18 12.51 -13.77 7.34
N ASP A 19 13.31 -13.98 6.32
CA ASP A 19 14.40 -14.94 6.33
C ASP A 19 13.92 -16.33 6.82
N GLY A 20 12.82 -16.81 6.26
CA GLY A 20 12.22 -18.10 6.57
C GLY A 20 11.28 -18.13 7.76
N ARG A 21 11.14 -17.03 8.49
CA ARG A 21 10.22 -16.98 9.64
C ARG A 21 8.78 -16.90 9.17
N GLN A 22 7.90 -17.57 9.89
CA GLN A 22 6.46 -17.57 9.57
C GLN A 22 5.87 -16.18 9.80
N VAL A 23 5.21 -15.64 8.78
CA VAL A 23 4.64 -14.29 8.80
C VAL A 23 3.15 -14.39 9.09
N GLY A 24 2.67 -13.67 10.11
CA GLY A 24 1.26 -13.63 10.48
C GLY A 24 0.52 -12.41 9.96
N GLY A 25 1.23 -11.34 9.66
CA GLY A 25 0.62 -10.14 9.12
C GLY A 25 1.66 -9.16 8.61
N ILE A 26 1.22 -8.30 7.71
CA ILE A 26 2.06 -7.23 7.18
C ILE A 26 1.25 -5.93 7.13
N ARG A 27 1.95 -4.82 7.26
CA ARG A 27 1.38 -3.50 7.03
C ARG A 27 2.14 -2.86 5.89
N VAL A 28 1.40 -2.43 4.86
CA VAL A 28 1.97 -1.78 3.69
C VAL A 28 1.40 -0.38 3.56
N ARG A 29 2.22 0.54 3.07
CA ARG A 29 1.81 1.90 2.76
C ARG A 29 1.92 2.09 1.27
N PHE A 30 0.78 2.33 0.63
CA PHE A 30 0.73 2.64 -0.79
C PHE A 30 0.15 4.01 -0.98
N GLY A 31 0.81 4.81 -1.82
CA GLY A 31 0.28 6.10 -2.21
C GLY A 31 -1.00 5.95 -3.03
N VAL A 32 -1.83 6.96 -2.98
CA VAL A 32 -3.16 6.95 -3.62
C VAL A 32 -3.07 6.74 -5.14
N ARG A 33 -1.93 7.07 -5.76
CA ARG A 33 -1.74 6.90 -7.20
C ARG A 33 -1.73 5.44 -7.63
N HIS A 34 -1.44 4.51 -6.72
CA HIS A 34 -1.48 3.09 -7.06
C HIS A 34 -2.91 2.58 -7.21
N ALA A 35 -3.91 3.34 -6.74
CA ALA A 35 -5.32 3.02 -6.87
C ALA A 35 -5.64 1.59 -6.39
N VAL A 36 -5.09 1.22 -5.24
CA VAL A 36 -5.24 -0.13 -4.70
C VAL A 36 -6.31 -0.11 -3.63
N ASP A 37 -7.23 -1.04 -3.74
CA ASP A 37 -8.27 -1.29 -2.77
C ASP A 37 -7.80 -2.35 -1.77
N SER A 38 -8.13 -2.16 -0.50
CA SER A 38 -7.68 -3.02 0.59
C SER A 38 -8.09 -4.48 0.38
N GLU A 39 -9.33 -4.71 -0.03
CA GLU A 39 -9.85 -6.06 -0.23
C GLU A 39 -9.16 -6.74 -1.41
N SER A 40 -9.01 -6.03 -2.53
CA SER A 40 -8.35 -6.57 -3.71
C SER A 40 -6.88 -6.88 -3.44
N LEU A 41 -6.21 -6.02 -2.68
CA LEU A 41 -4.82 -6.25 -2.30
C LEU A 41 -4.69 -7.50 -1.44
N ALA A 42 -5.57 -7.67 -0.45
CA ALA A 42 -5.54 -8.83 0.43
C ALA A 42 -5.78 -10.12 -0.34
N GLN A 43 -6.72 -10.12 -1.28
CA GLN A 43 -6.99 -11.28 -2.12
C GLN A 43 -5.81 -11.64 -3.01
N ALA A 44 -5.23 -10.64 -3.67
CA ALA A 44 -4.09 -10.87 -4.55
C ALA A 44 -2.88 -11.36 -3.75
N PHE A 45 -2.62 -10.77 -2.59
CA PHE A 45 -1.52 -11.21 -1.75
C PHE A 45 -1.71 -12.65 -1.26
N SER A 46 -2.93 -13.00 -0.88
CA SER A 46 -3.26 -14.36 -0.47
C SER A 46 -2.89 -15.38 -1.55
N LEU A 47 -3.13 -15.04 -2.82
CA LEU A 47 -2.82 -15.94 -3.92
C LEU A 47 -1.32 -16.04 -4.17
N VAL A 48 -0.60 -14.92 -4.21
CA VAL A 48 0.85 -14.97 -4.50
C VAL A 48 1.63 -15.55 -3.33
N ALA A 49 1.11 -15.47 -2.12
CA ALA A 49 1.80 -15.95 -0.93
C ALA A 49 1.63 -17.46 -0.68
N GLU A 50 0.77 -18.12 -1.44
CA GLU A 50 0.56 -19.57 -1.28
C GLU A 50 1.88 -20.33 -1.40
N GLY A 51 2.11 -21.25 -0.47
CA GLY A 51 3.32 -22.07 -0.46
C GLY A 51 4.55 -21.34 0.09
N THR A 52 4.40 -20.13 0.63
CA THR A 52 5.52 -19.39 1.22
C THR A 52 5.30 -19.21 2.71
N GLU A 53 6.32 -18.67 3.39
CA GLU A 53 6.25 -18.34 4.81
C GLU A 53 5.24 -17.24 5.12
N ALA A 54 4.72 -16.56 4.12
CA ALA A 54 3.69 -15.51 4.26
C ALA A 54 2.28 -16.01 3.94
N ALA A 55 2.10 -17.30 3.70
CA ALA A 55 0.77 -17.87 3.42
C ALA A 55 -0.17 -17.60 4.60
N GLY A 56 -1.36 -17.11 4.31
CA GLY A 56 -2.37 -16.80 5.33
C GLY A 56 -2.11 -15.53 6.11
N ALA A 57 -1.07 -14.76 5.80
CA ALA A 57 -0.78 -13.51 6.50
C ALA A 57 -1.87 -12.47 6.23
N ALA A 58 -2.26 -11.76 7.29
CA ALA A 58 -3.18 -10.63 7.17
C ALA A 58 -2.48 -9.44 6.53
N VAL A 59 -3.19 -8.71 5.69
CA VAL A 59 -2.64 -7.52 5.02
C VAL A 59 -3.39 -6.29 5.49
N GLU A 60 -2.66 -5.34 6.08
CA GLU A 60 -3.21 -4.04 6.43
C GLU A 60 -2.66 -3.01 5.45
N LEU A 61 -3.57 -2.30 4.79
CA LEU A 61 -3.21 -1.26 3.83
C LEU A 61 -3.39 0.11 4.46
N VAL A 62 -2.34 0.92 4.42
CA VAL A 62 -2.42 2.34 4.74
C VAL A 62 -2.28 3.11 3.43
N THR A 63 -3.30 3.88 3.07
CA THR A 63 -3.26 4.69 1.87
C THR A 63 -2.69 6.05 2.20
N VAL A 64 -1.66 6.47 1.45
CA VAL A 64 -1.00 7.75 1.64
C VAL A 64 -1.56 8.74 0.63
N PRO A 65 -2.09 9.90 1.06
CA PRO A 65 -2.63 10.87 0.13
C PRO A 65 -1.53 11.52 -0.70
N ALA A 66 -1.92 12.02 -1.87
CA ALA A 66 -1.08 12.92 -2.66
C ALA A 66 -1.31 14.35 -2.17
N THR A 67 -0.49 15.28 -2.65
CA THR A 67 -0.66 16.71 -2.39
C THR A 67 -1.14 17.40 -3.67
N LEU A 68 -2.23 18.14 -3.56
CA LEU A 68 -2.75 18.96 -4.66
C LEU A 68 -2.38 20.41 -4.41
N THR A 69 -1.83 21.07 -5.43
CA THR A 69 -1.54 22.49 -5.40
C THR A 69 -2.28 23.16 -6.54
N CYS A 70 -3.09 24.17 -6.23
CA CYS A 70 -3.89 24.89 -7.21
C CYS A 70 -3.22 26.21 -7.57
N ALA A 71 -2.96 26.43 -8.85
CA ALA A 71 -2.38 27.68 -9.33
C ALA A 71 -3.41 28.84 -9.32
N ASP A 72 -4.69 28.51 -9.43
CA ASP A 72 -5.75 29.52 -9.52
C ASP A 72 -6.02 30.20 -8.17
N CYS A 73 -6.08 29.44 -7.07
CA CYS A 73 -6.44 29.99 -5.77
C CYS A 73 -5.33 29.83 -4.71
N GLY A 74 -4.22 29.16 -5.05
CA GLY A 74 -3.12 28.97 -4.12
C GLY A 74 -3.33 27.90 -3.07
N PHE A 75 -4.42 27.13 -3.15
CA PHE A 75 -4.68 26.05 -2.21
C PHE A 75 -3.62 24.96 -2.34
N SER A 76 -3.21 24.41 -1.20
CA SER A 76 -2.32 23.23 -1.16
C SER A 76 -2.75 22.35 -0.02
N GLY A 77 -2.96 21.06 -0.29
CA GLY A 77 -3.39 20.14 0.74
C GLY A 77 -3.47 18.70 0.26
N PRO A 78 -3.76 17.77 1.20
CA PRO A 78 -3.83 16.36 0.85
C PRO A 78 -5.05 16.06 -0.01
N VAL A 79 -4.90 15.08 -0.91
CA VAL A 79 -5.98 14.63 -1.77
C VAL A 79 -5.89 13.12 -1.92
N THR A 80 -7.04 12.46 -1.77
CA THR A 80 -7.14 11.01 -1.98
C THR A 80 -7.86 10.69 -3.29
N ASP A 81 -8.59 11.65 -3.83
CA ASP A 81 -9.26 11.53 -5.12
C ASP A 81 -8.43 12.27 -6.16
N LEU A 82 -8.00 11.55 -7.19
CA LEU A 82 -7.15 12.09 -8.24
C LEU A 82 -7.92 12.79 -9.34
N LEU A 83 -9.17 13.16 -9.09
CA LEU A 83 -9.91 14.04 -10.01
C LEU A 83 -9.17 15.37 -10.10
N ALA A 84 -8.96 15.82 -11.33
CA ALA A 84 -8.05 16.93 -11.61
C ALA A 84 -8.70 18.29 -11.40
N THR A 85 -9.36 18.50 -10.26
CA THR A 85 -9.96 19.78 -9.91
C THR A 85 -9.69 20.14 -8.46
N CYS A 86 -9.56 21.43 -8.19
CA CYS A 86 -9.33 21.92 -6.84
C CYS A 86 -10.63 21.80 -6.02
N ALA A 87 -10.54 21.21 -4.84
CA ALA A 87 -11.70 21.07 -3.94
C ALA A 87 -12.21 22.43 -3.42
N ARG A 88 -11.35 23.45 -3.43
CA ARG A 88 -11.68 24.77 -2.88
C ARG A 88 -12.33 25.69 -3.92
N CYS A 89 -11.76 25.73 -5.14
CA CYS A 89 -12.26 26.68 -6.16
C CYS A 89 -12.77 25.99 -7.42
N ALA A 90 -12.68 24.66 -7.50
CA ALA A 90 -13.07 23.86 -8.67
C ALA A 90 -12.26 24.16 -9.93
N GLY A 91 -11.16 24.92 -9.81
CA GLY A 91 -10.27 25.19 -10.93
C GLY A 91 -9.57 23.95 -11.41
N ALA A 92 -9.17 23.94 -12.68
CA ALA A 92 -8.51 22.79 -13.29
C ALA A 92 -6.99 22.94 -13.38
N ASP A 93 -6.44 24.10 -13.01
CA ASP A 93 -5.00 24.32 -13.05
C ASP A 93 -4.36 23.85 -11.76
N VAL A 94 -4.29 22.53 -11.60
CA VAL A 94 -3.80 21.88 -10.39
C VAL A 94 -2.61 21.00 -10.72
N GLN A 95 -1.70 20.87 -9.74
CA GLN A 95 -0.62 19.91 -9.78
C GLN A 95 -0.77 18.93 -8.63
N ILE A 96 -0.55 17.66 -8.92
CA ILE A 96 -0.61 16.61 -7.91
C ILE A 96 0.80 16.03 -7.76
N SER A 97 1.30 16.01 -6.53
CA SER A 97 2.62 15.48 -6.22
C SER A 97 2.55 14.46 -5.09
N GLY A 98 3.48 13.52 -5.07
CA GLY A 98 3.48 12.43 -4.10
C GLY A 98 2.38 11.42 -4.38
N GLY A 99 2.05 10.62 -3.41
CA GLY A 99 1.02 9.59 -3.53
C GLY A 99 1.44 8.38 -4.34
N ASP A 100 2.74 8.21 -4.57
CA ASP A 100 3.30 7.09 -5.32
C ASP A 100 4.13 6.15 -4.45
N GLU A 101 4.07 6.32 -3.13
CA GLU A 101 4.82 5.51 -2.19
C GLU A 101 4.41 4.04 -2.27
N MET A 102 5.37 3.15 -2.05
CA MET A 102 5.11 1.72 -1.93
C MET A 102 6.12 1.19 -0.91
N VAL A 103 5.66 1.02 0.34
CA VAL A 103 6.53 0.70 1.45
C VAL A 103 5.95 -0.46 2.24
N LEU A 104 6.79 -1.48 2.47
CA LEU A 104 6.48 -2.49 3.48
C LEU A 104 6.86 -1.90 4.83
N GLU A 105 5.85 -1.46 5.59
CA GLU A 105 6.07 -0.73 6.83
C GLU A 105 6.48 -1.65 7.98
N SER A 106 5.78 -2.76 8.14
CA SER A 106 6.06 -3.67 9.25
C SER A 106 5.61 -5.08 8.94
N ILE A 107 6.21 -6.03 9.63
CA ILE A 107 5.87 -7.45 9.57
C ILE A 107 5.58 -7.92 10.98
N ARG A 108 4.49 -8.66 11.15
CA ARG A 108 4.18 -9.36 12.38
C ARG A 108 4.44 -10.84 12.16
N TYR A 109 5.28 -11.41 13.00
CA TYR A 109 5.65 -12.81 12.90
C TYR A 109 4.76 -13.68 13.77
N VAL A 110 4.55 -14.91 13.32
CA VAL A 110 3.88 -15.91 14.14
C VAL A 110 4.86 -16.39 15.20
N PRO A 111 4.46 -16.41 16.50
CA PRO A 111 5.37 -16.91 17.54
C PRO A 111 5.74 -18.36 17.29
N VAL A 112 7.04 -18.66 17.44
CA VAL A 112 7.52 -20.05 17.36
C VAL A 112 7.17 -20.72 18.68
N PRO A 113 6.52 -21.92 18.68
CA PRO A 113 6.24 -22.62 19.92
C PRO A 113 7.55 -22.94 20.63
N THR A 114 7.60 -22.58 21.93
CA THR A 114 8.76 -22.89 22.75
C THR A 114 8.72 -24.37 23.10
N PRO A 115 9.76 -25.15 22.79
CA PRO A 115 9.76 -26.53 23.24
C PRO A 115 9.81 -26.60 24.76
N SER A 116 8.91 -27.36 25.30
CA SER A 116 8.81 -27.51 26.76
C SER A 116 9.63 -28.71 27.23
#